data_5d53d04e5e30ec52348948bbcb9c6abb
#
_entry.id   5d53d04e5e30ec52348948bbcb9c6abb
#
_cell.length_a   1.000
_cell.length_b   1.000
_cell.length_c   1.000
_cell.angle_alpha   90.00
_cell.angle_beta   90.00
_cell.angle_gamma   90.00
#
_symmetry.space_group_name_H-M   'P 1'
#
loop_
_entity.id
_entity.type
_entity.pdbx_description
1 polymer ?
#
loop_
_entity_poly.entity_id
_entity_poly.type
_entity_poly.pdbx_seq_one_letter_code
_entity_poly.pdbx_strand_id
1 'polypeptide(L)'
;VIANDRLTRPSEPVRKYAYCSDTIYRKEIARQIAGVDLLFHEATFAQTDLARAKETFHTTASQAARIALDAGVKQLVIGHFSARYENEQVLLEEAATVFPNTILAKENLCINL
;
A
#
# COMPACT_ATOMS: atom_id res chain seq x y z
N VAL A 1 9.09 -12.65 1.69
CA VAL A 1 9.85 -13.25 2.76
C VAL A 1 11.25 -12.67 2.82
N ILE A 2 11.66 -12.35 4.01
CA ILE A 2 12.97 -11.79 4.24
C ILE A 2 13.96 -12.94 4.36
N ALA A 3 15.03 -12.88 3.59
CA ALA A 3 16.08 -13.89 3.71
C ALA A 3 16.75 -13.78 5.07
N ASN A 4 16.95 -14.91 5.74
CA ASN A 4 17.56 -14.93 7.06
C ASN A 4 18.96 -14.37 7.07
N ASP A 5 19.73 -14.61 6.00
CA ASP A 5 21.09 -14.10 5.90
C ASP A 5 21.11 -12.57 5.93
N ARG A 6 20.08 -11.94 5.42
CA ARG A 6 19.97 -10.49 5.45
C ARG A 6 19.89 -9.99 6.89
N LEU A 7 19.20 -10.72 7.74
CA LEU A 7 19.04 -10.34 9.13
C LEU A 7 20.33 -10.54 9.95
N THR A 8 21.24 -11.37 9.44
CA THR A 8 22.47 -11.65 10.15
C THR A 8 23.62 -10.74 9.77
N ARG A 9 23.42 -9.85 8.82
CA ARG A 9 24.45 -8.91 8.38
C ARG A 9 24.40 -7.65 9.22
N PRO A 10 25.37 -7.41 10.08
CA PRO A 10 25.29 -6.26 10.98
C PRO A 10 25.40 -4.91 10.28
N SER A 11 25.98 -4.88 9.06
CA SER A 11 26.14 -3.64 8.34
C SER A 11 24.89 -3.21 7.55
N GLU A 12 23.91 -4.10 7.42
CA GLU A 12 22.70 -3.76 6.68
C GLU A 12 21.67 -3.08 7.58
N PRO A 13 20.97 -2.07 7.04
CA PRO A 13 19.93 -1.42 7.82
C PRO A 13 18.74 -2.35 8.06
N VAL A 14 18.06 -2.13 9.16
CA VAL A 14 16.83 -2.86 9.47
C VAL A 14 15.75 -2.44 8.48
N ARG A 15 15.05 -3.42 7.90
CA ARG A 15 13.91 -3.16 7.02
C ARG A 15 12.64 -3.14 7.85
N LYS A 16 11.78 -2.17 7.57
CA LYS A 16 10.53 -2.00 8.29
C LYS A 16 9.35 -2.13 7.33
N TYR A 17 8.33 -2.82 7.78
CA TYR A 17 7.12 -3.06 6.99
C TYR A 17 5.90 -2.61 7.76
N ALA A 18 4.86 -2.20 7.01
CA ALA A 18 3.56 -1.96 7.58
C ALA A 18 2.51 -2.62 6.68
N TYR A 19 1.45 -3.12 7.30
CA TYR A 19 0.37 -3.79 6.60
C TYR A 19 -0.95 -3.21 7.09
N CYS A 20 -1.71 -2.59 6.18
CA CYS A 20 -3.00 -1.99 6.48
C CYS A 20 -4.06 -2.59 5.58
N SER A 21 -4.99 -3.33 6.15
CA SER A 21 -6.03 -4.03 5.42
C SER A 21 -7.37 -3.83 6.11
N ASP A 22 -8.46 -3.94 5.34
CA ASP A 22 -9.83 -3.80 5.83
C ASP A 22 -10.02 -2.53 6.63
N THR A 23 -9.53 -1.42 6.08
CA THR A 23 -9.57 -0.15 6.78
C THR A 23 -10.13 0.96 5.93
N ILE A 24 -10.97 1.78 6.53
CA ILE A 24 -11.37 3.04 5.94
C ILE A 24 -10.17 4.01 6.01
N TYR A 25 -10.14 4.97 5.09
CA TYR A 25 -9.07 5.96 5.08
C TYR A 25 -8.96 6.67 6.43
N ARG A 26 -7.76 6.66 7.00
CA ARG A 26 -7.45 7.34 8.26
C ARG A 26 -6.09 7.99 8.13
N LYS A 27 -6.08 9.32 8.05
CA LYS A 27 -4.81 10.03 7.87
C LYS A 27 -3.86 9.85 9.05
N GLU A 28 -4.38 9.49 10.22
CA GLU A 28 -3.56 9.22 11.40
C GLU A 28 -2.62 8.03 11.20
N ILE A 29 -2.99 7.11 10.30
CA ILE A 29 -2.16 5.94 10.02
C ILE A 29 -0.78 6.38 9.52
N ALA A 30 -0.71 7.44 8.72
CA ALA A 30 0.56 7.90 8.18
C ALA A 30 1.57 8.22 9.27
N ARG A 31 1.09 8.77 10.39
CA ARG A 31 1.97 9.09 11.51
C ARG A 31 2.49 7.85 12.19
N GLN A 32 1.64 6.82 12.31
CA GLN A 32 2.00 5.58 12.99
C GLN A 32 3.03 4.77 12.21
N ILE A 33 3.02 4.88 10.88
CA ILE A 33 3.89 4.09 10.02
C ILE A 33 4.98 4.94 9.35
N ALA A 34 5.23 6.13 9.88
CA ALA A 34 6.18 7.06 9.25
C ALA A 34 7.54 6.40 9.03
N GLY A 35 8.07 6.54 7.82
CA GLY A 35 9.41 6.10 7.47
C GLY A 35 9.59 4.61 7.25
N VAL A 36 8.51 3.80 7.18
CA VAL A 36 8.69 2.38 6.88
C VAL A 36 9.20 2.21 5.45
N ASP A 37 9.90 1.10 5.21
CA ASP A 37 10.46 0.83 3.89
C ASP A 37 9.39 0.38 2.92
N LEU A 38 8.45 -0.44 3.37
CA LEU A 38 7.41 -1.00 2.54
C LEU A 38 6.07 -0.89 3.26
N LEU A 39 5.10 -0.30 2.58
CA LEU A 39 3.72 -0.27 3.06
C LEU A 39 2.86 -1.11 2.14
N PHE A 40 2.20 -2.13 2.70
CA PHE A 40 1.07 -2.78 2.02
C PHE A 40 -0.19 -2.11 2.53
N HIS A 41 -1.02 -1.60 1.62
CA HIS A 41 -2.28 -0.97 1.98
C HIS A 41 -3.37 -1.46 1.04
N GLU A 42 -4.56 -1.70 1.59
CA GLU A 42 -5.68 -2.05 0.74
C GLU A 42 -6.05 -0.88 -0.18
N ALA A 43 -6.56 -1.22 -1.35
CA ALA A 43 -7.04 -0.25 -2.32
C ALA A 43 -8.24 -0.88 -3.02
N THR A 44 -9.31 -1.08 -2.27
CA THR A 44 -10.46 -1.86 -2.73
C THR A 44 -11.21 -1.17 -3.84
N PHE A 45 -11.25 0.17 -3.82
CA PHE A 45 -12.04 0.95 -4.79
C PHE A 45 -11.23 2.04 -5.45
N ALA A 46 -11.68 2.47 -6.63
CA ALA A 46 -11.19 3.71 -7.24
C ALA A 46 -11.84 4.91 -6.53
N GLN A 47 -11.23 6.08 -6.65
CA GLN A 47 -11.73 7.28 -6.00
C GLN A 47 -13.15 7.65 -6.46
N THR A 48 -13.51 7.30 -7.69
CA THR A 48 -14.87 7.53 -8.19
C THR A 48 -15.92 6.76 -7.39
N ASP A 49 -15.50 5.72 -6.68
CA ASP A 49 -16.37 4.90 -5.84
C ASP A 49 -16.18 5.21 -4.35
N LEU A 50 -15.77 6.43 -4.04
CA LEU A 50 -15.46 6.83 -2.65
C LEU A 50 -16.62 6.60 -1.69
N ALA A 51 -17.84 6.90 -2.12
CA ALA A 51 -19.02 6.70 -1.26
C ALA A 51 -19.16 5.23 -0.87
N ARG A 52 -18.95 4.32 -1.82
CA ARG A 52 -19.01 2.89 -1.55
C ARG A 52 -17.90 2.46 -0.61
N ALA A 53 -16.70 3.02 -0.78
CA ALA A 53 -15.59 2.72 0.10
C ALA A 53 -15.92 3.09 1.55
N LYS A 54 -16.52 4.25 1.75
CA LYS A 54 -16.92 4.69 3.08
C LYS A 54 -17.99 3.79 3.69
N GLU A 55 -18.99 3.40 2.90
CA GLU A 55 -20.05 2.53 3.37
C GLU A 55 -19.57 1.17 3.82
N THR A 56 -18.54 0.65 3.18
CA THR A 56 -18.01 -0.69 3.43
C THR A 56 -16.73 -0.68 4.26
N PHE A 57 -16.31 0.49 4.75
CA PHE A 57 -15.10 0.63 5.58
C PHE A 57 -13.84 0.19 4.85
N HIS A 58 -13.71 0.64 3.61
CA HIS A 58 -12.55 0.36 2.78
C HIS A 58 -11.90 1.65 2.28
N THR A 59 -10.78 1.50 1.63
CA THR A 59 -9.95 2.61 1.18
C THR A 59 -9.87 2.61 -0.35
N THR A 60 -9.83 3.81 -0.94
CA THR A 60 -9.60 3.94 -2.37
C THR A 60 -8.10 3.91 -2.69
N ALA A 61 -7.77 3.69 -3.96
CA ALA A 61 -6.38 3.69 -4.40
C ALA A 61 -5.70 5.05 -4.14
N SER A 62 -6.40 6.15 -4.41
CA SER A 62 -5.87 7.49 -4.12
C SER A 62 -5.61 7.69 -2.64
N GLN A 63 -6.52 7.20 -1.80
CA GLN A 63 -6.35 7.33 -0.35
C GLN A 63 -5.17 6.51 0.17
N ALA A 64 -4.99 5.29 -0.34
CA ALA A 64 -3.85 4.46 0.04
C ALA A 64 -2.54 5.13 -0.34
N ALA A 65 -2.49 5.68 -1.55
CA ALA A 65 -1.30 6.38 -2.03
C ALA A 65 -1.04 7.65 -1.21
N ARG A 66 -2.09 8.34 -0.76
CA ARG A 66 -1.93 9.52 0.08
C ARG A 66 -1.32 9.15 1.43
N ILE A 67 -1.74 8.03 2.02
CA ILE A 67 -1.14 7.55 3.25
C ILE A 67 0.36 7.31 3.04
N ALA A 68 0.72 6.65 1.94
CA ALA A 68 2.12 6.37 1.63
C ALA A 68 2.94 7.66 1.49
N LEU A 69 2.37 8.64 0.80
CA LEU A 69 3.03 9.92 0.59
C LEU A 69 3.25 10.65 1.93
N ASP A 70 2.20 10.73 2.72
CA ASP A 70 2.26 11.45 4.00
C ASP A 70 3.18 10.76 4.99
N ALA A 71 3.26 9.43 4.95
CA ALA A 71 4.12 8.65 5.84
C ALA A 71 5.58 8.63 5.39
N GLY A 72 5.84 8.98 4.13
CA GLY A 72 7.20 8.96 3.61
C GLY A 72 7.78 7.57 3.47
N VAL A 73 6.92 6.59 3.12
CA VAL A 73 7.40 5.23 2.89
C VAL A 73 8.23 5.18 1.60
N LYS A 74 9.05 4.15 1.47
CA LYS A 74 9.87 4.02 0.26
C LYS A 74 9.09 3.39 -0.87
N GLN A 75 8.22 2.43 -0.57
CA GLN A 75 7.43 1.74 -1.60
C GLN A 75 6.06 1.40 -1.07
N LEU A 76 5.06 1.51 -1.95
CA LEU A 76 3.68 1.14 -1.67
C LEU A 76 3.29 -0.07 -2.51
N VAL A 77 2.69 -1.07 -1.85
CA VAL A 77 2.05 -2.20 -2.52
C VAL A 77 0.56 -2.09 -2.24
N ILE A 78 -0.26 -2.07 -3.29
CA ILE A 78 -1.71 -2.04 -3.13
C ILE A 78 -2.33 -3.38 -3.49
N GLY A 79 -3.39 -3.73 -2.78
CA GLY A 79 -4.08 -4.99 -3.00
C GLY A 79 -5.48 -4.97 -2.44
N HIS A 80 -6.10 -6.14 -2.36
CA HIS A 80 -7.46 -6.30 -1.86
C HIS A 80 -8.48 -5.54 -2.72
N PHE A 81 -8.45 -5.79 -4.04
CA PHE A 81 -9.27 -5.05 -4.99
C PHE A 81 -10.70 -5.60 -5.04
N SER A 82 -11.66 -4.70 -5.26
CA SER A 82 -13.05 -5.12 -5.46
C SER A 82 -13.18 -5.91 -6.77
N ALA A 83 -14.02 -6.92 -6.76
CA ALA A 83 -14.28 -7.74 -7.95
C ALA A 83 -14.95 -6.93 -9.08
N ARG A 84 -15.46 -5.74 -8.80
CA ARG A 84 -16.08 -4.90 -9.85
C ARG A 84 -15.06 -4.41 -10.88
N TYR A 85 -13.77 -4.42 -10.54
CA TYR A 85 -12.74 -3.97 -11.47
C TYR A 85 -12.17 -5.16 -12.21
N GLU A 86 -12.36 -5.18 -13.53
CA GLU A 86 -11.83 -6.27 -14.36
C GLU A 86 -10.31 -6.18 -14.47
N ASN A 87 -9.79 -4.97 -14.43
CA ASN A 87 -8.36 -4.73 -14.59
C ASN A 87 -7.87 -3.83 -13.45
N GLU A 88 -7.02 -4.35 -12.59
CA GLU A 88 -6.48 -3.61 -11.47
C GLU A 88 -5.53 -2.50 -11.91
N GLN A 89 -5.14 -2.47 -13.18
CA GLN A 89 -4.25 -1.43 -13.69
C GLN A 89 -4.83 -0.03 -13.48
N VAL A 90 -6.15 0.11 -13.53
CA VAL A 90 -6.80 1.40 -13.31
C VAL A 90 -6.55 1.89 -11.88
N LEU A 91 -6.51 0.96 -10.92
CA LEU A 91 -6.23 1.31 -9.52
C LEU A 91 -4.75 1.66 -9.34
N LEU A 92 -3.87 0.93 -10.01
CA LEU A 92 -2.45 1.22 -9.97
C LEU A 92 -2.15 2.61 -10.53
N GLU A 93 -2.73 2.95 -11.67
CA GLU A 93 -2.51 4.25 -12.29
C GLU A 93 -3.01 5.38 -11.40
N GLU A 94 -4.16 5.19 -10.76
CA GLU A 94 -4.69 6.17 -9.84
C GLU A 94 -3.73 6.39 -8.65
N ALA A 95 -3.28 5.30 -8.04
CA ALA A 95 -2.37 5.40 -6.90
C ALA A 95 -1.03 6.01 -7.30
N ALA A 96 -0.48 5.60 -8.44
CA ALA A 96 0.82 6.08 -8.89
C ALA A 96 0.82 7.57 -9.21
N THR A 97 -0.34 8.14 -9.54
CA THR A 97 -0.47 9.57 -9.74
C THR A 97 -0.15 10.35 -8.46
N VAL A 98 -0.48 9.77 -7.31
CA VAL A 98 -0.22 10.38 -6.00
C VAL A 98 1.12 9.94 -5.44
N PHE A 99 1.43 8.65 -5.55
CA PHE A 99 2.67 8.08 -5.03
C PHE A 99 3.29 7.20 -6.10
N PRO A 100 4.27 7.72 -6.88
CA PRO A 100 4.77 7.00 -8.07
C PRO A 100 5.36 5.61 -7.81
N ASN A 101 5.98 5.39 -6.65
CA ASN A 101 6.59 4.09 -6.37
C ASN A 101 5.55 3.12 -5.79
N THR A 102 4.51 2.84 -6.57
CA THR A 102 3.42 1.95 -6.23
C THR A 102 3.42 0.74 -7.15
N ILE A 103 3.21 -0.45 -6.58
CA ILE A 103 3.07 -1.68 -7.36
C ILE A 103 1.84 -2.44 -6.90
N LEU A 104 1.36 -3.34 -7.76
CA LEU A 104 0.23 -4.20 -7.45
C LEU A 104 0.69 -5.43 -6.68
N ALA A 105 -0.07 -5.81 -5.67
CA ALA A 105 0.12 -7.10 -5.02
C ALA A 105 -0.39 -8.19 -5.95
N LYS A 106 0.45 -9.17 -6.22
CA LYS A 106 0.09 -10.31 -7.08
C LYS A 106 0.54 -11.58 -6.41
N GLU A 107 -0.15 -12.66 -6.73
CA GLU A 107 0.28 -13.99 -6.30
C GLU A 107 1.72 -14.20 -6.75
N ASN A 108 2.53 -14.72 -5.85
CA ASN A 108 3.96 -14.97 -6.09
C ASN A 108 4.80 -13.71 -6.28
N LEU A 109 4.29 -12.56 -5.86
CA LEU A 109 5.07 -11.33 -5.90
C LEU A 109 6.28 -11.45 -4.96
N CYS A 110 7.45 -11.15 -5.49
CA CYS A 110 8.67 -11.17 -4.72
C CYS A 110 9.25 -9.76 -4.71
N ILE A 111 9.50 -9.21 -3.52
CA ILE A 111 9.97 -7.84 -3.37
C ILE A 111 11.35 -7.86 -2.72
N ASN A 112 12.31 -7.24 -3.40
CA ASN A 112 13.65 -7.07 -2.87
C ASN A 112 13.77 -5.71 -2.20
N LEU A 113 14.03 -5.74 -0.94
CA LEU A 113 14.17 -4.52 -0.16
C LEU A 113 15.63 -4.16 0.09
#